data_64d79dd15f717e03a0a615c9cafdd729
#
_entry.id   64d79dd15f717e03a0a615c9cafdd729
#
_cell.length_a   1.000
_cell.length_b   1.000
_cell.length_c   1.000
_cell.angle_alpha   90.00
_cell.angle_beta   90.00
_cell.angle_gamma   90.00
#
_symmetry.space_group_name_H-M   'P 1'
#
loop_
_entity.id
_entity.type
_entity.pdbx_description
1 polymer ?
#
loop_
_entity_poly.entity_id
_entity_poly.type
_entity_poly.pdbx_seq_one_letter_code
_entity_poly.pdbx_strand_id
1 'polypeptide(L)'
;MVEKSGITLHYTSGSMELPAVIRLHKFVKIPYRHTVPLSRRAIFARDGGRCVYCSATATSIDHVVPRSRGGDHAWDNVVSACHRCNHVKADKTLKELGWRLRSLPREPVGAAWRILGTGRAEDRWVPYLAPFGVVGATA
;
A
#
# COMPACT_ATOMS: atom_id res chain seq x y z
N MET A 1 19.99 2.64 -18.26
CA MET A 1 18.60 3.15 -18.30
C MET A 1 17.72 2.05 -18.90
N VAL A 2 16.62 1.73 -18.26
CA VAL A 2 15.67 0.72 -18.76
C VAL A 2 14.40 1.41 -19.27
N GLU A 3 13.94 2.44 -18.58
CA GLU A 3 12.75 3.20 -18.93
C GLU A 3 13.00 4.69 -18.75
N LYS A 4 12.48 5.52 -19.66
CA LYS A 4 12.62 6.97 -19.65
C LYS A 4 11.41 7.62 -18.97
N SER A 5 11.61 8.72 -18.23
CA SER A 5 10.51 9.43 -17.58
C SER A 5 9.76 10.39 -18.50
N GLY A 6 10.39 10.81 -19.62
CA GLY A 6 9.93 11.91 -20.46
C GLY A 6 10.24 13.30 -19.90
N ILE A 7 10.92 13.37 -18.77
CA ILE A 7 11.35 14.65 -18.14
C ILE A 7 12.80 14.90 -18.50
N THR A 8 13.08 16.05 -19.09
CA THR A 8 14.44 16.50 -19.39
C THR A 8 14.93 17.47 -18.32
N LEU A 9 16.07 17.15 -17.72
CA LEU A 9 16.77 18.06 -16.83
C LEU A 9 17.82 18.85 -17.63
N HIS A 10 17.83 20.16 -17.47
CA HIS A 10 18.83 21.05 -18.06
C HIS A 10 19.84 21.48 -16.98
N TYR A 11 21.10 21.48 -17.32
CA TYR A 11 22.20 21.93 -16.45
C TYR A 11 23.21 22.74 -17.27
N THR A 12 24.15 23.40 -16.63
CA THR A 12 25.04 24.40 -17.25
C THR A 12 25.82 23.90 -18.48
N SER A 13 26.11 22.61 -18.57
CA SER A 13 26.89 22.00 -19.66
C SER A 13 26.09 21.07 -20.57
N GLY A 14 24.75 21.01 -20.44
CA GLY A 14 23.94 20.15 -21.29
C GLY A 14 22.53 19.87 -20.77
N SER A 15 21.96 18.78 -21.26
CA SER A 15 20.70 18.26 -20.79
C SER A 15 20.73 16.74 -20.72
N MET A 16 19.96 16.17 -19.81
CA MET A 16 19.76 14.72 -19.73
C MET A 16 18.29 14.37 -19.48
N GLU A 17 17.86 13.29 -20.06
CA GLU A 17 16.54 12.74 -19.79
C GLU A 17 16.57 11.94 -18.48
N LEU A 18 15.64 12.27 -17.57
CA LEU A 18 15.54 11.61 -16.28
C LEU A 18 15.10 10.15 -16.48
N PRO A 19 15.80 9.15 -15.93
CA PRO A 19 15.36 7.76 -15.99
C PRO A 19 14.16 7.52 -15.06
N ALA A 20 13.14 6.82 -15.55
CA ALA A 20 12.04 6.31 -14.72
C ALA A 20 12.41 4.97 -14.06
N VAL A 21 13.19 4.14 -14.78
CA VAL A 21 13.71 2.86 -14.29
C VAL A 21 15.17 2.71 -14.68
N ILE A 22 16.00 2.35 -13.72
CA ILE A 22 17.41 2.04 -13.93
C ILE A 22 17.70 0.59 -13.50
N ARG A 23 18.62 -0.06 -14.21
CA ARG A 23 19.19 -1.34 -13.79
C ARG A 23 20.64 -1.11 -13.37
N LEU A 24 20.97 -1.49 -12.15
CA LEU A 24 22.33 -1.42 -11.67
C LEU A 24 23.18 -2.54 -12.30
N HIS A 25 24.39 -2.21 -12.72
CA HIS A 25 25.36 -3.20 -13.23
C HIS A 25 26.04 -4.00 -12.12
N LYS A 26 26.13 -3.40 -10.93
CA LYS A 26 26.68 -4.05 -9.74
C LYS A 26 25.59 -4.15 -8.68
N PHE A 27 25.57 -5.29 -7.97
CA PHE A 27 24.69 -5.46 -6.83
C PHE A 27 25.10 -4.49 -5.71
N VAL A 28 24.12 -3.70 -5.24
CA VAL A 28 24.29 -2.82 -4.09
C VAL A 28 23.47 -3.39 -2.93
N LYS A 29 24.15 -3.81 -1.86
CA LYS A 29 23.47 -4.23 -0.63
C LYS A 29 22.94 -3.00 0.09
N ILE A 30 21.66 -2.72 -0.10
CA ILE A 30 20.98 -1.66 0.67
C ILE A 30 20.54 -2.27 2.01
N PRO A 31 20.82 -1.62 3.16
CA PRO A 31 20.31 -2.07 4.45
C PRO A 31 18.79 -2.09 4.40
N TYR A 32 18.23 -3.29 4.37
CA TYR A 32 16.81 -3.53 4.18
C TYR A 32 16.10 -3.47 5.53
N ARG A 33 15.22 -2.49 5.71
CA ARG A 33 14.25 -2.53 6.81
C ARG A 33 13.08 -3.40 6.36
N HIS A 34 12.88 -4.51 7.03
CA HIS A 34 11.83 -5.50 6.70
C HIS A 34 10.40 -4.97 6.91
N THR A 35 10.23 -3.94 7.73
CA THR A 35 8.92 -3.40 8.12
C THR A 35 8.43 -2.32 7.16
N VAL A 36 7.19 -2.45 6.72
CA VAL A 36 6.47 -1.42 5.98
C VAL A 36 5.82 -0.48 6.99
N PRO A 37 6.03 0.85 6.94
CA PRO A 37 5.35 1.77 7.85
C PRO A 37 3.84 1.65 7.72
N LEU A 38 3.16 1.49 8.87
CA LEU A 38 1.69 1.47 8.91
C LEU A 38 1.15 2.87 8.58
N SER A 39 0.61 3.03 7.39
CA SER A 39 0.03 4.27 6.92
C SER A 39 -1.30 4.02 6.23
N ARG A 40 -2.19 5.02 6.23
CA ARG A 40 -3.46 4.95 5.51
C ARG A 40 -3.30 4.49 4.06
N ARG A 41 -2.31 5.05 3.36
CA ARG A 41 -2.01 4.69 1.98
C ARG A 41 -1.58 3.23 1.84
N ALA A 42 -0.71 2.77 2.70
CA ALA A 42 -0.23 1.39 2.67
C ALA A 42 -1.34 0.38 3.00
N ILE A 43 -2.26 0.73 3.92
CA ILE A 43 -3.45 -0.07 4.22
C ILE A 43 -4.37 -0.16 3.00
N PHE A 44 -4.65 0.97 2.34
CA PHE A 44 -5.48 0.98 1.13
C PHE A 44 -4.83 0.19 -0.01
N ALA A 45 -3.51 0.30 -0.21
CA ALA A 45 -2.80 -0.49 -1.21
C ALA A 45 -2.88 -1.99 -0.92
N ARG A 46 -2.71 -2.40 0.36
CA ARG A 46 -2.84 -3.80 0.79
C ARG A 46 -4.22 -4.37 0.49
N ASP A 47 -5.27 -3.60 0.76
CA ASP A 47 -6.66 -4.03 0.65
C ASP A 47 -7.27 -3.71 -0.74
N GLY A 48 -6.43 -3.29 -1.72
CA GLY A 48 -6.86 -2.98 -3.09
C GLY A 48 -7.83 -1.80 -3.18
N GLY A 49 -7.78 -0.84 -2.25
CA GLY A 49 -8.70 0.29 -2.20
C GLY A 49 -10.16 -0.10 -1.91
N ARG A 50 -10.42 -1.33 -1.46
CA ARG A 50 -11.74 -1.87 -1.22
C ARG A 50 -12.02 -2.05 0.27
N CYS A 51 -13.28 -1.81 0.65
CA CYS A 51 -13.78 -2.11 1.98
C CYS A 51 -13.71 -3.62 2.25
N VAL A 52 -13.03 -4.03 3.31
CA VAL A 52 -12.89 -5.46 3.65
C VAL A 52 -14.21 -6.12 4.06
N TYR A 53 -15.21 -5.33 4.45
CA TYR A 53 -16.51 -5.81 4.89
C TYR A 53 -17.53 -6.00 3.75
N CYS A 54 -17.59 -5.06 2.79
CA CYS A 54 -18.61 -5.07 1.74
C CYS A 54 -18.06 -4.93 0.31
N SER A 55 -16.74 -4.78 0.14
CA SER A 55 -16.06 -4.59 -1.16
C SER A 55 -16.39 -3.29 -1.92
N ALA A 56 -17.15 -2.37 -1.34
CA ALA A 56 -17.30 -1.03 -1.89
C ALA A 56 -15.96 -0.27 -1.82
N THR A 57 -15.85 0.86 -2.53
CA THR A 57 -14.67 1.73 -2.46
C THR A 57 -14.39 2.14 -1.01
N ALA A 58 -13.16 1.92 -0.56
CA ALA A 58 -12.73 2.30 0.77
C ALA A 58 -12.48 3.81 0.86
N THR A 59 -12.96 4.42 1.92
CA THR A 59 -12.81 5.87 2.18
C THR A 59 -12.26 6.16 3.57
N SER A 60 -12.14 5.13 4.42
CA SER A 60 -11.66 5.23 5.81
C SER A 60 -10.84 4.01 6.18
N ILE A 61 -10.18 4.08 7.32
CA ILE A 61 -9.56 2.93 7.99
C ILE A 61 -10.36 2.59 9.25
N ASP A 62 -10.39 1.32 9.60
CA ASP A 62 -11.07 0.82 10.78
C ASP A 62 -10.18 -0.14 11.55
N HIS A 63 -10.40 -0.26 12.86
CA HIS A 63 -9.74 -1.25 13.72
C HIS A 63 -10.70 -2.44 13.89
N VAL A 64 -10.28 -3.62 13.44
CA VAL A 64 -11.07 -4.86 13.54
C VAL A 64 -11.52 -5.10 14.97
N VAL A 65 -10.57 -5.07 15.91
CA VAL A 65 -10.83 -4.94 17.34
C VAL A 65 -10.77 -3.45 17.67
N PRO A 66 -11.87 -2.83 18.14
CA PRO A 66 -11.89 -1.40 18.45
C PRO A 66 -10.84 -1.00 19.48
N ARG A 67 -10.26 0.19 19.32
CA ARG A 67 -9.27 0.71 20.28
C ARG A 67 -9.85 0.84 21.70
N SER A 68 -11.13 1.21 21.83
CA SER A 68 -11.86 1.23 23.09
C SER A 68 -11.96 -0.12 23.78
N ARG A 69 -11.70 -1.19 23.04
CA ARG A 69 -11.72 -2.57 23.53
C ARG A 69 -10.33 -3.22 23.52
N GLY A 70 -9.27 -2.42 23.54
CA GLY A 70 -7.89 -2.89 23.60
C GLY A 70 -7.28 -3.27 22.26
N GLY A 71 -7.88 -2.88 21.13
CA GLY A 71 -7.32 -3.14 19.81
C GLY A 71 -6.11 -2.24 19.50
N ASP A 72 -5.02 -2.83 19.06
CA ASP A 72 -3.79 -2.13 18.70
C ASP A 72 -3.86 -1.47 17.33
N HIS A 73 -3.06 -0.40 17.15
CA HIS A 73 -2.83 0.19 15.84
C HIS A 73 -1.71 -0.56 15.13
N ALA A 74 -2.03 -1.77 14.65
CA ALA A 74 -1.08 -2.70 14.05
C ALA A 74 -1.62 -3.28 12.73
N TRP A 75 -0.73 -3.85 11.92
CA TRP A 75 -1.05 -4.38 10.59
C TRP A 75 -2.11 -5.48 10.60
N ASP A 76 -2.16 -6.27 11.65
CA ASP A 76 -3.11 -7.37 11.86
C ASP A 76 -4.48 -6.91 12.40
N ASN A 77 -4.59 -5.64 12.81
CA ASN A 77 -5.82 -5.08 13.37
C ASN A 77 -6.41 -3.92 12.56
N VAL A 78 -5.66 -3.29 11.64
CA VAL A 78 -6.16 -2.13 10.88
C VAL A 78 -6.48 -2.54 9.44
N VAL A 79 -7.66 -2.13 8.97
CA VAL A 79 -8.20 -2.49 7.65
C VAL A 79 -8.81 -1.27 6.94
N SER A 80 -8.93 -1.38 5.61
CA SER A 80 -9.65 -0.39 4.83
C SER A 80 -11.17 -0.63 4.90
N ALA A 81 -11.94 0.43 5.08
CA ALA A 81 -13.39 0.39 5.19
C ALA A 81 -14.05 1.53 4.40
N CYS A 82 -15.27 1.31 3.91
CA CYS A 82 -16.11 2.42 3.47
C CYS A 82 -16.73 3.12 4.69
N HIS A 83 -17.12 4.37 4.50
CA HIS A 83 -17.72 5.19 5.57
C HIS A 83 -18.94 4.50 6.21
N ARG A 84 -19.83 3.89 5.39
CA ARG A 84 -21.02 3.20 5.87
C ARG A 84 -20.69 2.04 6.82
N CYS A 85 -19.78 1.13 6.40
CA CYS A 85 -19.41 -0.02 7.23
C CYS A 85 -18.70 0.42 8.50
N ASN A 86 -17.78 1.40 8.39
CA ASN A 86 -17.07 1.94 9.53
C ASN A 86 -18.03 2.56 10.55
N HIS A 87 -19.02 3.33 10.09
CA HIS A 87 -20.04 3.94 10.95
C HIS A 87 -20.93 2.89 11.63
N VAL A 88 -21.40 1.88 10.89
CA VAL A 88 -22.22 0.79 11.45
C VAL A 88 -21.45 -0.05 12.46
N LYS A 89 -20.18 -0.28 12.19
CA LYS A 89 -19.31 -1.05 13.08
C LYS A 89 -19.04 -0.31 14.39
N ALA A 90 -18.72 1.00 14.30
CA ALA A 90 -18.41 1.80 15.47
C ALA A 90 -17.43 1.08 16.43
N ASP A 91 -17.78 0.90 17.69
CA ASP A 91 -17.00 0.20 18.73
C ASP A 91 -17.39 -1.29 18.91
N LYS A 92 -18.19 -1.84 17.99
CA LYS A 92 -18.61 -3.25 18.04
C LYS A 92 -17.53 -4.17 17.47
N THR A 93 -17.44 -5.36 18.02
CA THR A 93 -16.62 -6.43 17.46
C THR A 93 -17.32 -7.07 16.25
N LEU A 94 -16.56 -7.76 15.41
CA LEU A 94 -17.13 -8.50 14.28
C LEU A 94 -18.11 -9.59 14.74
N LYS A 95 -17.85 -10.20 15.90
CA LYS A 95 -18.71 -11.23 16.48
C LYS A 95 -20.09 -10.66 16.83
N GLU A 96 -20.13 -9.48 17.44
CA GLU A 96 -21.40 -8.81 17.81
C GLU A 96 -22.23 -8.41 16.58
N LEU A 97 -21.56 -8.14 15.45
CA LEU A 97 -22.22 -7.79 14.19
C LEU A 97 -22.56 -9.01 13.31
N GLY A 98 -22.08 -10.20 13.67
CA GLY A 98 -22.15 -11.37 12.79
C GLY A 98 -21.30 -11.23 11.51
N TRP A 99 -20.33 -10.31 11.51
CA TRP A 99 -19.49 -10.06 10.34
C TRP A 99 -18.26 -10.97 10.31
N ARG A 100 -17.79 -11.26 9.11
CA ARG A 100 -16.56 -12.03 8.88
C ARG A 100 -15.66 -11.27 7.91
N LEU A 101 -14.37 -11.29 8.17
CA LEU A 101 -13.38 -10.83 7.21
C LEU A 101 -13.20 -11.89 6.11
N ARG A 102 -13.05 -11.44 4.87
CA ARG A 102 -12.72 -12.32 3.74
C ARG A 102 -11.30 -12.85 3.82
N SER A 103 -10.40 -12.04 4.36
CA SER A 103 -9.00 -12.39 4.62
C SER A 103 -8.56 -11.73 5.92
N LEU A 104 -7.69 -12.40 6.66
CA LEU A 104 -7.08 -11.80 7.85
C LEU A 104 -6.10 -10.72 7.43
N PRO A 105 -6.16 -9.52 8.03
CA PRO A 105 -5.17 -8.49 7.77
C PRO A 105 -3.79 -8.94 8.24
N ARG A 106 -2.79 -8.71 7.39
CA ARG A 106 -1.38 -9.04 7.69
C ARG A 106 -0.48 -7.92 7.24
N GLU A 107 0.70 -7.85 7.82
CA GLU A 107 1.73 -6.94 7.32
C GLU A 107 2.13 -7.34 5.90
N PRO A 108 2.13 -6.40 4.94
CA PRO A 108 2.62 -6.68 3.60
C PRO A 108 4.13 -6.89 3.62
N VAL A 109 4.60 -7.92 2.93
CA VAL A 109 6.02 -8.28 2.87
C VAL A 109 6.59 -7.97 1.48
N GLY A 110 7.87 -7.59 1.42
CA GLY A 110 8.60 -7.39 0.18
C GLY A 110 8.94 -5.93 -0.13
N ALA A 111 10.00 -5.75 -0.95
CA ALA A 111 10.55 -4.44 -1.29
C ALA A 111 9.55 -3.54 -2.05
N ALA A 112 8.73 -4.13 -2.87
CA ALA A 112 7.74 -3.45 -3.70
C ALA A 112 6.67 -2.73 -2.87
N TRP A 113 6.28 -3.27 -1.74
CA TRP A 113 5.31 -2.65 -0.83
C TRP A 113 5.81 -1.34 -0.22
N ARG A 114 7.12 -1.19 -0.05
CA ARG A 114 7.72 0.07 0.44
C ARG A 114 7.54 1.19 -0.58
N ILE A 115 7.70 0.87 -1.86
CA ILE A 115 7.52 1.84 -2.96
C ILE A 115 6.05 2.27 -3.03
N LEU A 116 5.12 1.32 -2.97
CA LEU A 116 3.69 1.59 -3.00
C LEU A 116 3.18 2.33 -1.75
N GLY A 117 3.70 1.99 -0.58
CA GLY A 117 3.29 2.61 0.69
C GLY A 117 3.81 4.03 0.90
N THR A 118 4.91 4.42 0.25
CA THR A 118 5.61 5.69 0.49
C THR A 118 5.57 6.68 -0.67
N GLY A 119 5.28 6.24 -1.91
CA GLY A 119 5.30 7.07 -3.11
C GLY A 119 4.12 6.81 -4.06
N ARG A 120 3.93 7.67 -5.06
CA ARG A 120 3.10 7.35 -6.21
C ARG A 120 3.85 6.31 -7.04
N ALA A 121 3.32 5.10 -7.13
CA ALA A 121 3.78 4.17 -8.16
C ALA A 121 3.28 4.71 -9.50
N GLU A 122 4.17 4.99 -10.42
CA GLU A 122 3.80 5.33 -11.78
C GLU A 122 3.43 4.03 -12.52
N ASP A 123 2.42 4.08 -13.39
CA ASP A 123 1.94 2.90 -14.12
C ASP A 123 3.06 2.20 -14.92
N ARG A 124 4.03 2.97 -15.40
CA ARG A 124 5.22 2.47 -16.08
C ARG A 124 6.13 1.59 -15.21
N TRP A 125 5.99 1.64 -13.88
CA TRP A 125 6.76 0.79 -12.95
C TRP A 125 6.08 -0.57 -12.71
N VAL A 126 4.79 -0.69 -13.01
CA VAL A 126 4.00 -1.91 -12.75
C VAL A 126 4.65 -3.17 -13.35
N PRO A 127 5.13 -3.19 -14.62
CA PRO A 127 5.76 -4.38 -15.19
C PRO A 127 7.02 -4.81 -14.44
N TYR A 128 7.75 -3.86 -13.84
CA TYR A 128 8.97 -4.12 -13.09
C TYR A 128 8.71 -4.51 -11.63
N LEU A 129 7.55 -4.18 -11.09
CA LEU A 129 7.14 -4.47 -9.72
C LEU A 129 6.29 -5.74 -9.61
N ALA A 130 5.62 -6.14 -10.70
CA ALA A 130 4.76 -7.32 -10.74
C ALA A 130 5.45 -8.63 -10.29
N PRO A 131 6.73 -8.91 -10.65
CA PRO A 131 7.43 -10.09 -10.15
C PRO A 131 7.62 -10.14 -8.63
N PHE A 132 7.47 -8.99 -7.97
CA PHE A 132 7.61 -8.84 -6.51
C PHE A 132 6.26 -8.79 -5.77
N GLY A 133 5.18 -9.24 -6.42
CA GLY A 133 3.85 -9.35 -5.80
C GLY A 133 3.03 -8.06 -5.78
N VAL A 134 3.43 -7.06 -6.56
CA VAL A 134 2.65 -5.83 -6.73
C VAL A 134 1.70 -6.00 -7.91
N VAL A 135 0.46 -6.30 -7.64
CA VAL A 135 -0.63 -6.19 -8.63
C VAL A 135 -1.06 -4.73 -8.64
N GLY A 136 -1.10 -4.12 -9.81
CA GLY A 136 -1.33 -2.68 -9.97
C GLY A 136 -2.54 -2.19 -9.18
N ALA A 137 -2.30 -1.26 -8.28
CA ALA A 137 -3.33 -0.43 -7.70
C ALA A 137 -3.62 0.69 -8.71
N THR A 138 -4.38 0.37 -9.74
CA THR A 138 -5.07 1.41 -10.51
C THR A 138 -6.12 2.03 -9.59
N ALA A 139 -5.92 3.30 -9.30
CA ALA A 139 -6.85 4.15 -8.57
C ALA A 139 -8.19 4.24 -9.28
#